data_74322e618349334c948b55e90ca05b09
#
_entry.id   74322e618349334c948b55e90ca05b09
#
_cell.length_a   1.000
_cell.length_b   1.000
_cell.length_c   1.000
_cell.angle_alpha   90.00
_cell.angle_beta   90.00
_cell.angle_gamma   90.00
#
_symmetry.space_group_name_H-M   'P 1'
#
loop_
_entity.id
_entity.type
_entity.pdbx_description
1 polymer ?
#
loop_
_entity_poly.entity_id
_entity_poly.type
_entity_poly.pdbx_seq_one_letter_code
_entity_poly.pdbx_strand_id
1 'polypeptide(L)'
;MNAILWEKLSGSIEWAAEEFDGVMGVSIKDLTTGNTLSVNGDEQFLAASSIKIPILVELHKKAKAGTLDLDTEVTVHDDVKVGGTGVIKELGDVTLTIQDLATLMITVSDNTATNVLIDIAVMDDVNATMEEL
;
A
#
# COMPACT_ATOMS: atom_id res chain seq x y z
N MET A 1 -8.37 8.23 23.20
CA MET A 1 -7.18 8.00 24.10
C MET A 1 -7.19 9.02 25.22
N ASN A 2 -6.70 8.71 26.45
CA ASN A 2 -6.58 9.68 27.54
C ASN A 2 -5.51 10.74 27.16
N ALA A 3 -5.76 12.03 27.49
CA ALA A 3 -4.86 13.14 27.16
C ALA A 3 -3.41 12.91 27.62
N ILE A 4 -3.23 12.38 28.85
CA ILE A 4 -1.91 12.07 29.39
C ILE A 4 -1.17 10.99 28.56
N LEU A 5 -1.89 9.99 28.07
CA LEU A 5 -1.30 8.96 27.21
C LEU A 5 -0.94 9.50 25.84
N TRP A 6 -1.73 10.44 25.33
CA TRP A 6 -1.44 11.11 24.06
C TRP A 6 -0.17 11.97 24.16
N GLU A 7 -0.05 12.77 25.21
CA GLU A 7 1.16 13.59 25.45
C GLU A 7 2.42 12.72 25.59
N LYS A 8 2.33 11.60 26.33
CA LYS A 8 3.45 10.66 26.44
C LYS A 8 3.83 10.03 25.10
N LEU A 9 2.84 9.64 24.30
CA LEU A 9 3.08 9.09 22.96
C LEU A 9 3.77 10.14 22.08
N SER A 10 3.25 11.37 22.04
CA SER A 10 3.82 12.45 21.25
C SER A 10 5.26 12.73 21.63
N GLY A 11 5.54 12.92 22.92
CA GLY A 11 6.91 13.14 23.39
C GLY A 11 7.87 11.99 23.11
N SER A 12 7.39 10.74 23.17
CA SER A 12 8.22 9.57 22.84
C SER A 12 8.56 9.50 21.35
N ILE A 13 7.62 9.88 20.48
CA ILE A 13 7.82 9.88 19.03
C ILE A 13 8.74 11.03 18.61
N GLU A 14 8.51 12.23 19.15
CA GLU A 14 9.37 13.39 18.89
C GLU A 14 10.81 13.10 19.33
N TRP A 15 11.00 12.56 20.54
CA TRP A 15 12.31 12.15 21.01
C TRP A 15 12.97 11.08 20.11
N ALA A 16 12.20 10.07 19.69
CA ALA A 16 12.72 9.03 18.80
C ALA A 16 13.14 9.61 17.44
N ALA A 17 12.41 10.60 16.92
CA ALA A 17 12.73 11.27 15.68
C ALA A 17 14.01 12.14 15.79
N GLU A 18 14.22 12.79 16.94
CA GLU A 18 15.43 13.61 17.23
C GLU A 18 16.68 12.73 17.39
N GLU A 19 16.56 11.57 18.03
CA GLU A 19 17.68 10.65 18.26
C GLU A 19 17.98 9.74 17.06
N PHE A 20 17.10 9.71 16.05
CA PHE A 20 17.27 8.87 14.88
C PHE A 20 18.37 9.42 13.96
N ASP A 21 19.39 8.60 13.67
CA ASP A 21 20.45 8.95 12.72
C ASP A 21 19.97 8.82 11.27
N GLY A 22 19.13 9.78 10.86
CA GLY A 22 18.49 9.82 9.54
C GLY A 22 17.29 10.76 9.52
N VAL A 23 16.40 10.60 8.55
CA VAL A 23 15.15 11.34 8.46
C VAL A 23 13.99 10.40 8.77
N MET A 24 13.22 10.72 9.80
CA MET A 24 12.06 9.94 10.22
C MET A 24 10.79 10.77 10.00
N GLY A 25 9.83 10.21 9.26
CA GLY A 25 8.48 10.78 9.09
C GLY A 25 7.45 9.96 9.84
N VAL A 26 6.58 10.61 10.59
CA VAL A 26 5.48 9.97 11.32
C VAL A 26 4.21 10.78 11.16
N SER A 27 3.10 10.12 10.85
CA SER A 27 1.76 10.72 10.87
C SER A 27 0.80 9.76 11.57
N ILE A 28 0.14 10.25 12.61
CA ILE A 28 -0.80 9.46 13.41
C ILE A 28 -2.11 10.26 13.58
N LYS A 29 -3.23 9.56 13.41
CA LYS A 29 -4.57 10.09 13.70
C LYS A 29 -5.31 9.12 14.61
N ASP A 30 -5.70 9.59 15.80
CA ASP A 30 -6.61 8.84 16.68
C ASP A 30 -8.04 9.01 16.15
N LEU A 31 -8.57 7.96 15.54
CA LEU A 31 -9.92 7.98 14.95
C LEU A 31 -11.04 8.15 15.97
N THR A 32 -10.77 7.92 17.26
CA THR A 32 -11.76 8.09 18.34
C THR A 32 -11.85 9.53 18.82
N THR A 33 -10.71 10.21 18.95
CA THR A 33 -10.65 11.56 19.50
C THR A 33 -10.42 12.63 18.43
N GLY A 34 -9.99 12.25 17.24
CA GLY A 34 -9.58 13.15 16.17
C GLY A 34 -8.19 13.78 16.37
N ASN A 35 -7.48 13.45 17.45
CA ASN A 35 -6.14 13.97 17.70
C ASN A 35 -5.18 13.52 16.59
N THR A 36 -4.31 14.42 16.17
CA THR A 36 -3.27 14.16 15.16
C THR A 36 -1.89 14.48 15.72
N LEU A 37 -0.90 13.70 15.30
CA LEU A 37 0.52 13.94 15.52
C LEU A 37 1.22 13.83 14.18
N SER A 38 2.11 14.77 13.88
CA SER A 38 2.90 14.75 12.66
C SER A 38 4.34 15.16 12.96
N VAL A 39 5.29 14.35 12.55
CA VAL A 39 6.72 14.65 12.53
C VAL A 39 7.21 14.48 11.10
N ASN A 40 7.73 15.52 10.49
CA ASN A 40 8.14 15.54 9.08
C ASN A 40 7.05 14.97 8.14
N GLY A 41 5.77 15.31 8.41
CA GLY A 41 4.63 14.73 7.70
C GLY A 41 4.51 15.17 6.25
N ASP A 42 5.12 16.32 5.89
CA ASP A 42 5.14 16.86 4.53
C ASP A 42 6.38 16.41 3.73
N GLU A 43 7.29 15.66 4.36
CA GLU A 43 8.47 15.12 3.68
C GLU A 43 8.09 13.93 2.78
N GLN A 44 8.71 13.87 1.62
CA GLN A 44 8.49 12.78 0.67
C GLN A 44 9.45 11.61 0.95
N PHE A 45 8.85 10.44 1.16
CA PHE A 45 9.57 9.17 1.34
C PHE A 45 9.30 8.22 0.18
N LEU A 46 10.28 7.37 -0.15
CA LEU A 46 10.05 6.27 -1.08
C LEU A 46 9.05 5.29 -0.45
N ALA A 47 7.93 5.08 -1.14
CA ALA A 47 6.87 4.20 -0.67
C ALA A 47 7.31 2.73 -0.54
N ALA A 48 8.28 2.29 -1.37
CA ALA A 48 8.66 0.88 -1.49
C ALA A 48 7.41 -0.01 -1.59
N SER A 49 7.37 -1.15 -0.89
CA SER A 49 6.21 -2.05 -0.96
C SER A 49 4.95 -1.53 -0.25
N SER A 50 5.01 -0.41 0.47
CA SER A 50 3.79 0.18 1.05
C SER A 50 2.82 0.70 -0.01
N ILE A 51 3.28 0.99 -1.24
CA ILE A 51 2.42 1.34 -2.38
C ILE A 51 1.38 0.25 -2.70
N LYS A 52 1.64 -1.00 -2.32
CA LYS A 52 0.73 -2.12 -2.56
C LYS A 52 -0.59 -2.00 -1.79
N ILE A 53 -0.56 -1.29 -0.65
CA ILE A 53 -1.76 -1.05 0.16
C ILE A 53 -2.78 -0.16 -0.58
N PRO A 54 -2.43 1.04 -1.07
CA PRO A 54 -3.36 1.85 -1.85
C PRO A 54 -3.85 1.15 -3.14
N ILE A 55 -3.01 0.38 -3.82
CA ILE A 55 -3.45 -0.42 -4.98
C ILE A 55 -4.54 -1.41 -4.56
N LEU A 56 -4.33 -2.15 -3.46
CA LEU A 56 -5.33 -3.08 -2.94
C LEU A 56 -6.65 -2.39 -2.57
N VAL A 57 -6.57 -1.21 -1.94
CA VAL A 57 -7.76 -0.40 -1.58
C VAL A 57 -8.55 -0.04 -2.83
N GLU A 58 -7.90 0.43 -3.90
CA GLU A 58 -8.56 0.80 -5.15
C GLU A 58 -9.22 -0.40 -5.83
N LEU A 59 -8.54 -1.55 -5.90
CA LEU A 59 -9.13 -2.78 -6.46
C LEU A 59 -10.42 -3.16 -5.72
N HIS A 60 -10.42 -3.12 -4.40
CA HIS A 60 -11.61 -3.42 -3.61
C HIS A 60 -12.70 -2.33 -3.71
N LYS A 61 -12.31 -1.06 -3.85
CA LYS A 61 -13.26 0.06 -4.12
C LYS A 61 -13.99 -0.18 -5.45
N LYS A 62 -13.24 -0.50 -6.51
CA LYS A 62 -13.79 -0.84 -7.84
C LYS A 62 -14.68 -2.10 -7.79
N ALA A 63 -14.26 -3.12 -7.08
CA ALA A 63 -15.05 -4.34 -6.92
C ALA A 63 -16.38 -4.07 -6.18
N LYS A 64 -16.34 -3.29 -5.09
CA LYS A 64 -17.52 -2.87 -4.35
C LYS A 64 -18.48 -2.02 -5.19
N ALA A 65 -17.94 -1.20 -6.09
CA ALA A 65 -18.73 -0.40 -7.03
C ALA A 65 -19.30 -1.22 -8.21
N GLY A 66 -18.90 -2.49 -8.35
CA GLY A 66 -19.32 -3.37 -9.45
C GLY A 66 -18.64 -3.05 -10.80
N THR A 67 -17.56 -2.26 -10.78
CA THR A 67 -16.78 -1.90 -11.99
C THR A 67 -15.59 -2.82 -12.24
N LEU A 68 -15.27 -3.70 -11.30
CA LEU A 68 -14.23 -4.72 -11.38
C LEU A 68 -14.75 -6.02 -10.78
N ASP A 69 -14.51 -7.13 -11.48
CA ASP A 69 -14.74 -8.48 -10.95
C ASP A 69 -13.40 -9.10 -10.56
N LEU A 70 -13.22 -9.38 -9.26
CA LEU A 70 -11.97 -9.94 -8.74
C LEU A 70 -11.75 -11.39 -9.15
N ASP A 71 -12.79 -12.10 -9.61
CA ASP A 71 -12.68 -13.46 -10.15
C ASP A 71 -12.24 -13.48 -11.63
N THR A 72 -12.10 -12.31 -12.25
CA THR A 72 -11.58 -12.20 -13.62
C THR A 72 -10.18 -12.79 -13.70
N GLU A 73 -10.00 -13.73 -14.64
CA GLU A 73 -8.71 -14.36 -14.91
C GLU A 73 -7.81 -13.46 -15.78
N VAL A 74 -6.54 -13.39 -15.40
CA VAL A 74 -5.47 -12.67 -16.10
C VAL A 74 -4.33 -13.64 -16.38
N THR A 75 -3.90 -13.72 -17.62
CA THR A 75 -2.71 -14.49 -18.00
C THR A 75 -1.48 -13.59 -17.90
N VAL A 76 -0.54 -14.00 -17.09
CA VAL A 76 0.76 -13.34 -16.89
C VAL A 76 1.79 -14.07 -17.73
N HIS A 77 2.24 -13.45 -18.83
CA HIS A 77 3.25 -13.96 -19.72
C HIS A 77 4.67 -13.63 -19.26
N ASP A 78 5.66 -14.33 -19.79
CA ASP A 78 7.07 -14.16 -19.39
C ASP A 78 7.61 -12.74 -19.64
N ASP A 79 7.11 -12.07 -20.68
CA ASP A 79 7.57 -10.74 -21.10
C ASP A 79 7.13 -9.60 -20.14
N VAL A 80 6.09 -9.83 -19.32
CA VAL A 80 5.63 -8.85 -18.31
C VAL A 80 6.17 -9.11 -16.91
N LYS A 81 6.97 -10.17 -16.73
CA LYS A 81 7.54 -10.51 -15.43
C LYS A 81 8.69 -9.58 -15.06
N VAL A 82 8.73 -9.23 -13.80
CA VAL A 82 9.77 -8.35 -13.25
C VAL A 82 10.55 -9.02 -12.13
N GLY A 83 11.81 -8.62 -12.00
CA GLY A 83 12.68 -9.12 -10.94
C GLY A 83 12.30 -8.62 -9.54
N GLY A 84 13.11 -8.99 -8.57
CA GLY A 84 12.91 -8.64 -7.16
C GLY A 84 12.09 -9.68 -6.40
N THR A 85 11.22 -9.24 -5.49
CA THR A 85 10.44 -10.13 -4.62
C THR A 85 9.24 -10.72 -5.37
N GLY A 86 8.90 -11.97 -5.08
CA GLY A 86 7.73 -12.65 -5.62
C GLY A 86 8.04 -14.04 -6.16
N VAL A 87 7.00 -14.79 -6.48
CA VAL A 87 7.05 -16.17 -6.97
C VAL A 87 6.64 -16.31 -8.44
N ILE A 88 5.84 -15.38 -8.97
CA ILE A 88 5.32 -15.46 -10.35
C ILE A 88 6.49 -15.48 -11.36
N LYS A 89 7.54 -14.72 -11.10
CA LYS A 89 8.73 -14.67 -11.96
C LYS A 89 9.45 -16.01 -12.14
N GLU A 90 9.24 -16.96 -11.23
CA GLU A 90 9.84 -18.31 -11.26
C GLU A 90 8.96 -19.32 -11.99
N LEU A 91 7.74 -18.95 -12.36
CA LEU A 91 6.78 -19.80 -13.06
C LEU A 91 6.90 -19.58 -14.58
N GLY A 92 6.40 -20.50 -15.41
CA GLY A 92 6.07 -20.22 -16.81
C GLY A 92 4.87 -19.29 -16.94
N ASP A 93 4.30 -19.16 -18.13
CA ASP A 93 3.01 -18.46 -18.28
C ASP A 93 1.99 -19.01 -17.29
N VAL A 94 1.32 -18.14 -16.57
CA VAL A 94 0.36 -18.53 -15.53
C VAL A 94 -0.90 -17.69 -15.63
N THR A 95 -2.05 -18.33 -15.46
CA THR A 95 -3.34 -17.64 -15.39
C THR A 95 -3.82 -17.66 -13.95
N LEU A 96 -4.09 -16.46 -13.41
CA LEU A 96 -4.50 -16.21 -12.03
C LEU A 96 -5.68 -15.25 -12.04
N THR A 97 -6.54 -15.32 -11.02
CA THR A 97 -7.56 -14.29 -10.81
C THR A 97 -6.94 -12.99 -10.30
N ILE A 98 -7.63 -11.87 -10.49
CA ILE A 98 -7.23 -10.58 -9.88
C ILE A 98 -7.12 -10.74 -8.36
N GLN A 99 -7.99 -11.53 -7.73
CA GLN A 99 -7.94 -11.84 -6.30
C GLN A 99 -6.66 -12.61 -5.92
N ASP A 100 -6.24 -13.58 -6.74
CA ASP A 100 -5.01 -14.35 -6.49
C ASP A 100 -3.77 -13.45 -6.64
N LEU A 101 -3.76 -12.61 -7.69
CA LEU A 101 -2.70 -11.61 -7.88
C LEU A 101 -2.62 -10.65 -6.69
N ALA A 102 -3.75 -10.14 -6.20
CA ALA A 102 -3.80 -9.26 -5.02
C ALA A 102 -3.30 -9.98 -3.76
N THR A 103 -3.64 -11.26 -3.61
CA THR A 103 -3.15 -12.09 -2.50
C THR A 103 -1.63 -12.25 -2.57
N LEU A 104 -1.06 -12.56 -3.73
CA LEU A 104 0.40 -12.68 -3.91
C LEU A 104 1.12 -11.33 -3.72
N MET A 105 0.53 -10.24 -4.24
CA MET A 105 1.05 -8.89 -4.05
C MET A 105 1.26 -8.56 -2.57
N ILE A 106 0.32 -8.91 -1.70
CA ILE A 106 0.36 -8.56 -0.27
C ILE A 106 1.13 -9.59 0.55
N THR A 107 0.89 -10.90 0.35
CA THR A 107 1.41 -11.95 1.24
C THR A 107 2.91 -12.23 1.03
N VAL A 108 3.36 -12.21 -0.22
CA VAL A 108 4.77 -12.44 -0.58
C VAL A 108 5.41 -11.24 -1.27
N SER A 109 4.70 -10.12 -1.28
CA SER A 109 5.19 -8.87 -1.91
C SER A 109 5.57 -9.06 -3.38
N ASP A 110 4.80 -9.84 -4.14
CA ASP A 110 5.11 -10.18 -5.54
C ASP A 110 5.09 -8.94 -6.44
N ASN A 111 6.24 -8.63 -7.04
CA ASN A 111 6.40 -7.44 -7.87
C ASN A 111 5.73 -7.59 -9.24
N THR A 112 5.72 -8.80 -9.80
CA THR A 112 5.02 -9.08 -11.06
C THR A 112 3.51 -8.90 -10.89
N ALA A 113 2.94 -9.50 -9.83
CA ALA A 113 1.54 -9.27 -9.47
C ALA A 113 1.24 -7.78 -9.28
N THR A 114 2.13 -7.04 -8.61
CA THR A 114 1.97 -5.61 -8.39
C THR A 114 1.86 -4.85 -9.70
N ASN A 115 2.76 -5.08 -10.66
CA ASN A 115 2.74 -4.37 -11.94
C ASN A 115 1.47 -4.66 -12.74
N VAL A 116 1.05 -5.92 -12.81
CA VAL A 116 -0.21 -6.30 -13.46
C VAL A 116 -1.41 -5.59 -12.80
N LEU A 117 -1.41 -5.53 -11.48
CA LEU A 117 -2.51 -4.91 -10.72
C LEU A 117 -2.49 -3.37 -10.80
N ILE A 118 -1.35 -2.74 -10.99
CA ILE A 118 -1.25 -1.28 -11.25
C ILE A 118 -1.96 -0.93 -12.55
N ASP A 119 -1.78 -1.71 -13.60
CA ASP A 119 -2.43 -1.48 -14.89
C ASP A 119 -3.96 -1.64 -14.78
N ILE A 120 -4.43 -2.59 -13.97
CA ILE A 120 -5.86 -2.84 -13.71
C ILE A 120 -6.46 -1.75 -12.81
N ALA A 121 -5.76 -1.38 -11.75
CA ALA A 121 -6.22 -0.36 -10.78
C ALA A 121 -6.23 1.04 -11.38
N VAL A 122 -5.31 1.34 -12.31
CA VAL A 122 -5.02 2.66 -12.88
C VAL A 122 -4.49 3.63 -11.82
N MET A 123 -3.21 4.00 -11.90
CA MET A 123 -2.55 4.80 -10.85
C MET A 123 -3.23 6.14 -10.56
N ASP A 124 -3.84 6.78 -11.57
CA ASP A 124 -4.58 8.02 -11.35
C ASP A 124 -5.80 7.81 -10.44
N ASP A 125 -6.50 6.67 -10.59
CA ASP A 125 -7.62 6.30 -9.71
C ASP A 125 -7.13 5.96 -8.30
N VAL A 126 -5.97 5.27 -8.17
CA VAL A 126 -5.34 5.01 -6.88
C VAL A 126 -5.01 6.32 -6.17
N ASN A 127 -4.40 7.28 -6.86
CA ASN A 127 -4.06 8.59 -6.30
C ASN A 127 -5.32 9.35 -5.86
N ALA A 128 -6.34 9.41 -6.72
CA ALA A 128 -7.61 10.07 -6.40
C ALA A 128 -8.28 9.45 -5.16
N THR A 129 -8.24 8.12 -5.04
CA THR A 129 -8.78 7.43 -3.86
C THR A 129 -8.00 7.76 -2.59
N MET A 130 -6.68 7.89 -2.65
CA MET A 130 -5.88 8.27 -1.48
C MET A 130 -6.08 9.73 -1.07
N GLU A 131 -6.40 10.62 -2.00
CA GLU A 131 -6.77 12.02 -1.71
C GLU A 131 -8.16 12.15 -1.04
N GLU A 132 -9.06 11.18 -1.28
CA GLU A 132 -10.41 11.15 -0.66
C GLU A 132 -10.39 10.65 0.79
N LEU A 133 -9.36 9.90 1.23
CA LEU A 133 -9.26 9.25 2.54
C LEU A 133 -8.48 10.08 3.58
#